data_afae8af61b83e2f3d6f8f7063f46d7f6
#
_entry.id   afae8af61b83e2f3d6f8f7063f46d7f6
#
_cell.length_a   1.000
_cell.length_b   1.000
_cell.length_c   1.000
_cell.angle_alpha   90.00
_cell.angle_beta   90.00
_cell.angle_gamma   90.00
#
_symmetry.space_group_name_H-M   'P 1'
#
loop_
_entity.id
_entity.type
_entity.pdbx_description
1 polymer ?
#
loop_
_entity_poly.entity_id
_entity_poly.type
_entity_poly.pdbx_seq_one_letter_code
_entity_poly.pdbx_strand_id
1 'polypeptide(L)'
;MGRGVLRPDLAATRFRLVRHRPSAALAPFVDFYWILRWDLRGKPAHSQTVLPHPNVNLAFEASGAGIFGVDRKLFTQSISGSGQALGVRFVAGGFRPFWQAPISQLTDRVVSAARLFGPRAERTRQAIICGSEGSEGSGGSGGSGGAEDEADARMIGCAEGLLCSVLPGRDRIAEQAAALVSRITDDPGLRRVDELSAASGMTARSLQRLFADYVGVSPKWVMRRARLHEAAERADSGDPIDWAELAADLGYADQAHLTRDFTATLGISPTRYAAPAAPLTS
;
A
#
# COMPACT_ATOMS: atom_id res chain seq x y z
N MET A 1 -3.31 11.95 4.21
CA MET A 1 -3.35 10.55 3.81
C MET A 1 -2.11 10.21 3.01
N GLY A 2 -1.68 8.95 2.89
CA GLY A 2 -0.42 8.63 2.21
C GLY A 2 -0.61 8.30 0.74
N ARG A 3 0.49 8.35 -0.02
CA ARG A 3 0.56 7.99 -1.45
C ARG A 3 -0.23 6.71 -1.77
N GLY A 4 -1.03 6.75 -2.84
CA GLY A 4 -1.79 5.61 -3.37
C GLY A 4 -3.27 5.62 -3.09
N VAL A 5 -3.76 6.25 -2.02
CA VAL A 5 -5.21 6.47 -1.81
C VAL A 5 -5.64 7.57 -2.78
N LEU A 6 -6.48 7.22 -3.74
CA LEU A 6 -6.98 8.19 -4.72
C LEU A 6 -8.08 9.07 -4.10
N ARG A 7 -8.08 10.36 -4.41
CA ARG A 7 -9.00 11.37 -3.85
C ARG A 7 -9.01 11.36 -2.31
N PRO A 8 -7.89 11.64 -1.67
CA PRO A 8 -7.69 11.49 -0.22
C PRO A 8 -8.65 12.34 0.61
N ASP A 9 -9.07 13.51 0.13
CA ASP A 9 -10.01 14.39 0.84
C ASP A 9 -11.40 13.76 0.96
N LEU A 10 -11.90 13.15 -0.11
CA LEU A 10 -13.16 12.40 -0.08
C LEU A 10 -13.06 11.18 0.84
N ALA A 11 -11.95 10.46 0.77
CA ALA A 11 -11.67 9.31 1.60
C ALA A 11 -11.69 9.68 3.10
N ALA A 12 -11.10 10.83 3.47
CA ALA A 12 -11.05 11.31 4.86
C ALA A 12 -12.42 11.55 5.49
N THR A 13 -13.47 11.79 4.67
CA THR A 13 -14.86 11.94 5.16
C THR A 13 -15.57 10.61 5.43
N ARG A 14 -14.97 9.49 5.01
CA ARG A 14 -15.59 8.17 5.03
C ARG A 14 -14.95 7.20 6.00
N PHE A 15 -13.63 7.34 6.21
CA PHE A 15 -12.88 6.50 7.12
C PHE A 15 -11.67 7.23 7.70
N ARG A 16 -11.17 6.74 8.82
CA ARG A 16 -9.91 7.17 9.42
C ARG A 16 -8.84 6.13 9.11
N LEU A 17 -7.70 6.59 8.59
CA LEU A 17 -6.52 5.77 8.31
C LEU A 17 -5.34 6.30 9.12
N VAL A 18 -4.82 5.47 10.02
CA VAL A 18 -3.64 5.79 10.83
C VAL A 18 -2.49 4.87 10.44
N ARG A 19 -1.26 5.35 10.54
CA ARG A 19 -0.05 4.58 10.25
C ARG A 19 0.88 4.58 11.44
N HIS A 20 1.46 3.42 11.70
CA HIS A 20 2.39 3.22 12.80
C HIS A 20 3.68 2.58 12.30
N ARG A 21 4.79 2.94 12.91
CA ARG A 21 6.11 2.36 12.58
C ARG A 21 6.23 0.96 13.17
N PRO A 22 6.98 0.06 12.53
CA PRO A 22 7.30 -1.25 13.10
C PRO A 22 8.34 -1.13 14.21
N SER A 23 8.39 -2.18 15.04
CA SER A 23 9.50 -2.38 15.99
C SER A 23 10.84 -2.54 15.25
N ALA A 24 11.95 -2.30 15.95
CA ALA A 24 13.29 -2.41 15.37
C ALA A 24 13.58 -3.80 14.76
N ALA A 25 13.00 -4.86 15.32
CA ALA A 25 13.17 -6.23 14.81
C ALA A 25 12.48 -6.43 13.44
N LEU A 26 11.36 -5.76 13.21
CA LEU A 26 10.57 -5.89 11.97
C LEU A 26 10.84 -4.79 10.94
N ALA A 27 11.51 -3.69 11.33
CA ALA A 27 11.84 -2.58 10.44
C ALA A 27 12.60 -2.97 9.15
N PRO A 28 13.46 -4.02 9.11
CA PRO A 28 14.05 -4.47 7.86
C PRO A 28 13.06 -5.06 6.85
N PHE A 29 11.89 -5.47 7.31
CA PHE A 29 10.90 -6.20 6.52
C PHE A 29 9.60 -5.41 6.33
N VAL A 30 9.17 -4.65 7.35
CA VAL A 30 7.90 -3.93 7.42
C VAL A 30 8.15 -2.44 7.24
N ASP A 31 7.40 -1.81 6.32
CA ASP A 31 7.41 -0.37 6.08
C ASP A 31 6.59 0.35 7.17
N PHE A 32 5.34 -0.05 7.31
CA PHE A 32 4.44 0.44 8.36
C PHE A 32 3.25 -0.49 8.57
N TYR A 33 2.58 -0.33 9.72
CA TYR A 33 1.24 -0.84 9.97
C TYR A 33 0.24 0.25 9.61
N TRP A 34 -0.87 -0.14 9.01
CA TRP A 34 -2.00 0.76 8.79
C TRP A 34 -3.25 0.20 9.49
N ILE A 35 -4.00 1.09 10.15
CA ILE A 35 -5.27 0.77 10.78
C ILE A 35 -6.32 1.63 10.13
N LEU A 36 -7.34 0.98 9.60
CA LEU A 36 -8.50 1.57 8.96
C LEU A 36 -9.70 1.39 9.88
N ARG A 37 -10.44 2.49 10.18
CA ARG A 37 -11.69 2.47 10.92
C ARG A 37 -12.74 3.26 10.18
N TRP A 38 -13.96 2.73 10.14
CA TRP A 38 -15.10 3.42 9.51
C TRP A 38 -16.38 3.21 10.31
N ASP A 39 -17.25 4.24 10.26
CA ASP A 39 -18.65 4.18 10.69
C ASP A 39 -19.52 4.84 9.61
N LEU A 40 -20.14 3.99 8.81
CA LEU A 40 -21.05 4.35 7.73
C LEU A 40 -22.49 3.86 8.03
N ARG A 41 -22.84 3.62 9.29
CA ARG A 41 -24.21 3.25 9.67
C ARG A 41 -25.16 4.38 9.27
N GLY A 42 -26.25 4.03 8.56
CA GLY A 42 -27.17 5.01 7.99
C GLY A 42 -26.63 5.80 6.80
N LYS A 43 -25.45 5.47 6.27
CA LYS A 43 -24.84 6.06 5.08
C LYS A 43 -24.68 5.02 3.98
N PRO A 44 -24.63 5.43 2.70
CA PRO A 44 -24.32 4.53 1.61
C PRO A 44 -22.93 3.89 1.77
N ALA A 45 -22.77 2.66 1.24
CA ALA A 45 -21.47 2.03 1.12
C ALA A 45 -20.50 2.94 0.37
N HIS A 46 -19.22 2.90 0.76
CA HIS A 46 -18.15 3.65 0.12
C HIS A 46 -17.18 2.69 -0.57
N SER A 47 -16.85 2.95 -1.83
CA SER A 47 -15.83 2.23 -2.57
C SER A 47 -14.58 3.09 -2.69
N GLN A 48 -13.51 2.66 -2.06
CA GLN A 48 -12.21 3.32 -2.14
C GLN A 48 -11.32 2.63 -3.15
N THR A 49 -10.82 3.41 -4.09
CA THR A 49 -9.82 2.94 -5.06
C THR A 49 -8.42 3.35 -4.62
N VAL A 50 -7.50 2.42 -4.74
CA VAL A 50 -6.09 2.60 -4.39
C VAL A 50 -5.23 2.29 -5.62
N LEU A 51 -4.29 3.16 -5.91
CA LEU A 51 -3.21 2.92 -6.86
C LEU A 51 -2.12 2.10 -6.16
N PRO A 52 -1.94 0.80 -6.47
CA PRO A 52 -1.06 -0.07 -5.71
C PRO A 52 0.42 0.32 -5.83
N HIS A 53 1.15 0.11 -4.75
CA HIS A 53 2.61 0.19 -4.69
C HIS A 53 3.24 -1.20 -4.93
N PRO A 54 4.56 -1.30 -5.20
CA PRO A 54 5.27 -2.57 -5.38
C PRO A 54 5.54 -3.28 -4.03
N ASN A 55 4.51 -3.39 -3.19
CA ASN A 55 4.61 -3.93 -1.84
C ASN A 55 3.59 -5.05 -1.63
N VAL A 56 4.01 -6.10 -0.94
CA VAL A 56 3.09 -7.10 -0.40
C VAL A 56 2.45 -6.54 0.86
N ASN A 57 1.17 -6.85 1.07
CA ASN A 57 0.46 -6.52 2.31
C ASN A 57 -0.08 -7.80 2.96
N LEU A 58 -0.07 -7.83 4.29
CA LEU A 58 -0.83 -8.79 5.10
C LEU A 58 -1.95 -8.00 5.76
N ALA A 59 -3.19 -8.36 5.53
CA ALA A 59 -4.33 -7.67 6.12
C ALA A 59 -5.20 -8.61 6.95
N PHE A 60 -5.72 -8.06 8.05
CA PHE A 60 -6.67 -8.69 8.97
C PHE A 60 -7.98 -7.90 8.91
N GLU A 61 -9.01 -8.54 8.42
CA GLU A 61 -10.34 -7.99 8.22
C GLU A 61 -11.39 -8.87 8.88
N ALA A 62 -12.63 -8.38 9.02
CA ALA A 62 -13.72 -9.19 9.53
C ALA A 62 -13.93 -10.47 8.70
N SER A 63 -13.74 -10.38 7.39
CA SER A 63 -13.88 -11.50 6.43
C SER A 63 -12.76 -12.53 6.47
N GLY A 64 -11.58 -12.20 7.03
CA GLY A 64 -10.44 -13.13 7.07
C GLY A 64 -9.09 -12.42 7.19
N ALA A 65 -8.03 -13.23 7.19
CA ALA A 65 -6.65 -12.75 7.10
C ALA A 65 -6.05 -13.16 5.75
N GLY A 66 -5.57 -12.18 4.97
CA GLY A 66 -5.07 -12.37 3.62
C GLY A 66 -3.69 -11.78 3.38
N ILE A 67 -2.89 -12.47 2.58
CA ILE A 67 -1.63 -11.97 2.00
C ILE A 67 -1.96 -11.48 0.59
N PHE A 68 -1.84 -10.18 0.38
CA PHE A 68 -2.10 -9.49 -0.87
C PHE A 68 -0.76 -9.29 -1.59
N GLY A 69 -0.59 -9.93 -2.72
CA GLY A 69 0.56 -9.70 -3.59
C GLY A 69 0.54 -8.30 -4.22
N VAL A 70 1.51 -8.03 -5.07
CA VAL A 70 1.52 -6.75 -5.81
C VAL A 70 0.45 -6.77 -6.88
N ASP A 71 -0.55 -5.90 -6.75
CA ASP A 71 -1.57 -5.71 -7.77
C ASP A 71 -1.05 -4.83 -8.91
N ARG A 72 -1.16 -5.32 -10.15
CA ARG A 72 -0.82 -4.54 -11.33
C ARG A 72 -1.96 -3.63 -11.79
N LYS A 73 -3.18 -3.91 -11.37
CA LYS A 73 -4.39 -3.12 -11.61
C LYS A 73 -4.69 -2.24 -10.39
N LEU A 74 -5.68 -1.38 -10.52
CA LEU A 74 -6.24 -0.66 -9.37
C LEU A 74 -6.86 -1.65 -8.38
N PHE A 75 -6.63 -1.40 -7.11
CA PHE A 75 -7.30 -2.13 -6.04
C PHE A 75 -8.52 -1.30 -5.59
N THR A 76 -9.69 -1.93 -5.49
CA THR A 76 -10.91 -1.27 -5.01
C THR A 76 -11.48 -2.08 -3.86
N GLN A 77 -11.67 -1.42 -2.73
CA GLN A 77 -12.30 -1.98 -1.53
C GLN A 77 -13.59 -1.24 -1.23
N SER A 78 -14.68 -2.00 -1.03
CA SER A 78 -15.95 -1.46 -0.57
C SER A 78 -16.10 -1.67 0.92
N ILE A 79 -16.49 -0.62 1.64
CA ILE A 79 -16.78 -0.62 3.06
C ILE A 79 -18.22 -0.17 3.30
N SER A 80 -18.90 -0.78 4.28
CA SER A 80 -20.27 -0.44 4.67
C SER A 80 -20.47 -0.72 6.16
N GLY A 81 -21.55 -0.17 6.74
CA GLY A 81 -21.79 -0.31 8.17
C GLY A 81 -20.66 0.28 9.01
N SER A 82 -20.23 -0.41 10.05
CA SER A 82 -19.07 -0.03 10.86
C SER A 82 -18.06 -1.16 10.92
N GLY A 83 -16.77 -0.83 11.05
CA GLY A 83 -15.74 -1.85 11.13
C GLY A 83 -14.34 -1.28 11.21
N GLN A 84 -13.39 -2.21 11.29
CA GLN A 84 -11.97 -1.91 11.28
C GLN A 84 -11.17 -2.98 10.54
N ALA A 85 -9.99 -2.60 10.09
CA ALA A 85 -8.99 -3.49 9.51
C ALA A 85 -7.60 -3.07 9.96
N LEU A 86 -6.69 -4.04 10.12
CA LEU A 86 -5.26 -3.79 10.29
C LEU A 86 -4.51 -4.42 9.12
N GLY A 87 -3.59 -3.67 8.56
CA GLY A 87 -2.67 -4.20 7.57
C GLY A 87 -1.21 -3.93 7.89
N VAL A 88 -0.39 -4.85 7.45
CA VAL A 88 1.07 -4.78 7.48
C VAL A 88 1.54 -4.55 6.05
N ARG A 89 2.13 -3.39 5.77
CA ARG A 89 2.79 -3.15 4.50
C ARG A 89 4.25 -3.55 4.62
N PHE A 90 4.69 -4.49 3.81
CA PHE A 90 6.11 -4.86 3.76
C PHE A 90 6.90 -3.88 2.90
N VAL A 91 8.17 -3.66 3.21
CA VAL A 91 9.08 -2.99 2.29
C VAL A 91 9.16 -3.80 0.99
N ALA A 92 9.43 -3.17 -0.13
CA ALA A 92 9.60 -3.88 -1.39
C ALA A 92 10.73 -4.92 -1.25
N GLY A 93 10.44 -6.18 -1.53
CA GLY A 93 11.37 -7.29 -1.28
C GLY A 93 11.34 -7.89 0.13
N GLY A 94 10.85 -7.16 1.13
CA GLY A 94 10.87 -7.57 2.55
C GLY A 94 9.99 -8.78 2.88
N PHE A 95 9.03 -9.12 2.04
CA PHE A 95 8.18 -10.30 2.26
C PHE A 95 8.80 -11.60 1.74
N ARG A 96 9.77 -11.53 0.80
CA ARG A 96 10.40 -12.71 0.20
C ARG A 96 11.03 -13.67 1.22
N PRO A 97 11.75 -13.21 2.26
CA PRO A 97 12.30 -14.08 3.29
C PRO A 97 11.26 -14.88 4.08
N PHE A 98 10.05 -14.32 4.30
CA PHE A 98 8.93 -15.03 4.93
C PHE A 98 8.30 -16.06 3.98
N TRP A 99 8.13 -15.71 2.71
CA TRP A 99 7.39 -16.53 1.75
C TRP A 99 8.22 -17.68 1.16
N GLN A 100 9.53 -17.54 1.09
CA GLN A 100 10.51 -18.54 0.61
C GLN A 100 10.26 -19.02 -0.84
N ALA A 101 9.50 -18.25 -1.62
CA ALA A 101 9.23 -18.50 -3.04
C ALA A 101 9.20 -17.16 -3.79
N PRO A 102 9.38 -17.12 -5.13
CA PRO A 102 9.34 -15.90 -5.91
C PRO A 102 8.04 -15.11 -5.66
N ILE A 103 8.17 -13.82 -5.35
CA ILE A 103 7.02 -12.93 -5.09
C ILE A 103 6.12 -12.77 -6.32
N SER A 104 6.66 -12.97 -7.53
CA SER A 104 5.87 -13.03 -8.77
C SER A 104 4.76 -14.09 -8.74
N GLN A 105 4.84 -15.10 -7.90
CA GLN A 105 3.77 -16.10 -7.71
C GLN A 105 2.55 -15.50 -6.96
N LEU A 106 2.75 -14.39 -6.24
CA LEU A 106 1.67 -13.67 -5.52
C LEU A 106 1.11 -12.51 -6.33
N THR A 107 1.74 -12.11 -7.43
CA THR A 107 1.30 -10.96 -8.23
C THR A 107 -0.13 -11.14 -8.72
N ASP A 108 -0.97 -10.12 -8.52
CA ASP A 108 -2.42 -10.11 -8.80
C ASP A 108 -3.20 -11.23 -8.07
N ARG A 109 -2.71 -11.65 -6.89
CA ARG A 109 -3.35 -12.72 -6.11
C ARG A 109 -3.46 -12.34 -4.64
N VAL A 110 -4.52 -12.83 -4.03
CA VAL A 110 -4.70 -12.87 -2.59
C VAL A 110 -4.66 -14.33 -2.15
N VAL A 111 -3.84 -14.63 -1.16
CA VAL A 111 -3.78 -15.97 -0.57
C VAL A 111 -4.09 -15.87 0.92
N SER A 112 -4.71 -16.92 1.48
CA SER A 112 -4.98 -16.95 2.92
C SER A 112 -3.67 -16.86 3.71
N ALA A 113 -3.66 -16.02 4.75
CA ALA A 113 -2.54 -15.91 5.68
C ALA A 113 -2.24 -17.24 6.40
N ALA A 114 -3.23 -18.12 6.51
CA ALA A 114 -3.06 -19.47 7.07
C ALA A 114 -2.07 -20.32 6.27
N ARG A 115 -1.81 -20.00 5.00
CA ARG A 115 -0.80 -20.70 4.19
C ARG A 115 0.62 -20.52 4.73
N LEU A 116 0.90 -19.38 5.35
CA LEU A 116 2.20 -19.05 5.95
C LEU A 116 2.20 -19.29 7.47
N PHE A 117 1.15 -18.88 8.14
CA PHE A 117 1.10 -18.84 9.61
C PHE A 117 0.25 -19.96 10.25
N GLY A 118 -0.38 -20.80 9.41
CA GLY A 118 -1.28 -21.84 9.90
C GLY A 118 -2.44 -21.28 10.72
N PRO A 119 -2.93 -22.02 11.74
CA PRO A 119 -4.05 -21.58 12.58
C PRO A 119 -3.78 -20.31 13.40
N ARG A 120 -2.51 -19.90 13.51
CA ARG A 120 -2.14 -18.65 14.21
C ARG A 120 -2.72 -17.42 13.51
N ALA A 121 -2.80 -17.43 12.17
CA ALA A 121 -3.38 -16.33 11.40
C ALA A 121 -4.79 -15.99 11.85
N GLU A 122 -5.64 -16.99 12.04
CA GLU A 122 -7.03 -16.80 12.44
C GLU A 122 -7.14 -16.33 13.91
N ARG A 123 -6.35 -16.91 14.81
CA ARG A 123 -6.30 -16.45 16.21
C ARG A 123 -5.87 -14.98 16.32
N THR A 124 -4.84 -14.59 15.53
CA THR A 124 -4.38 -13.21 15.49
C THR A 124 -5.46 -12.29 14.91
N ARG A 125 -6.14 -12.71 13.84
CA ARG A 125 -7.25 -11.95 13.26
C ARG A 125 -8.35 -11.71 14.31
N GLN A 126 -8.77 -12.74 15.02
CA GLN A 126 -9.79 -12.62 16.07
C GLN A 126 -9.35 -11.66 17.17
N ALA A 127 -8.10 -11.75 17.64
CA ALA A 127 -7.57 -10.83 18.66
C ALA A 127 -7.53 -9.36 18.16
N ILE A 128 -7.26 -9.13 16.87
CA ILE A 128 -7.24 -7.80 16.26
C ILE A 128 -8.66 -7.25 16.08
N ILE A 129 -9.59 -8.06 15.57
CA ILE A 129 -10.93 -7.58 15.19
C ILE A 129 -11.86 -7.54 16.39
N CYS A 130 -11.90 -8.57 17.23
CA CYS A 130 -12.83 -8.67 18.37
C CYS A 130 -12.32 -7.97 19.64
N GLY A 131 -11.02 -7.71 19.75
CA GLY A 131 -10.44 -7.03 20.92
C GLY A 131 -10.89 -5.57 21.10
N SER A 132 -11.64 -5.01 20.14
CA SER A 132 -12.21 -3.65 20.21
C SER A 132 -13.65 -3.60 20.71
N GLU A 133 -14.36 -4.73 20.80
CA GLU A 133 -15.78 -4.75 21.20
C GLU A 133 -15.98 -4.56 22.72
N GLY A 134 -14.89 -4.55 23.53
CA GLY A 134 -14.96 -4.42 24.98
C GLY A 134 -14.93 -2.98 25.53
N SER A 135 -14.89 -1.94 24.69
CA SER A 135 -14.72 -0.54 25.11
C SER A 135 -16.00 0.32 24.98
N GLU A 136 -17.15 -0.25 24.67
CA GLU A 136 -18.43 0.49 24.63
C GLU A 136 -19.13 0.52 26.00
N GLY A 137 -18.46 1.03 27.04
CA GLY A 137 -19.16 1.01 28.33
C GLY A 137 -18.47 1.72 29.48
N SER A 138 -17.94 2.92 29.28
CA SER A 138 -17.67 3.81 30.42
C SER A 138 -17.64 5.26 29.94
N GLY A 139 -18.74 5.95 30.15
CA GLY A 139 -18.85 7.40 29.96
C GLY A 139 -17.94 8.15 30.92
N GLY A 140 -16.73 8.45 30.48
CA GLY A 140 -15.79 9.33 31.14
C GLY A 140 -15.25 10.33 30.12
N SER A 141 -15.62 11.59 30.25
CA SER A 141 -15.11 12.72 29.49
C SER A 141 -13.65 12.97 29.83
N GLY A 142 -12.74 12.27 29.16
CA GLY A 142 -11.30 12.46 29.32
C GLY A 142 -10.52 11.81 28.18
N GLY A 143 -10.08 12.60 27.20
CA GLY A 143 -9.02 12.27 26.25
C GLY A 143 -9.25 11.04 25.36
N SER A 144 -10.09 11.16 24.32
CA SER A 144 -10.32 10.07 23.33
C SER A 144 -9.03 9.58 22.62
N GLY A 145 -7.97 10.35 22.60
CA GLY A 145 -6.70 10.00 21.95
C GLY A 145 -5.96 8.83 22.63
N GLY A 146 -5.88 8.79 23.95
CA GLY A 146 -5.11 7.76 24.66
C GLY A 146 -5.68 6.35 24.54
N ALA A 147 -7.00 6.21 24.57
CA ALA A 147 -7.67 4.92 24.44
C ALA A 147 -7.53 4.33 23.02
N GLU A 148 -7.59 5.18 22.00
CA GLU A 148 -7.37 4.75 20.62
C GLU A 148 -5.91 4.33 20.38
N ASP A 149 -4.94 5.06 20.92
CA ASP A 149 -3.52 4.72 20.81
C ASP A 149 -3.20 3.39 21.52
N GLU A 150 -3.81 3.11 22.66
CA GLU A 150 -3.70 1.81 23.32
C GLU A 150 -4.34 0.67 22.51
N ALA A 151 -5.49 0.93 21.89
CA ALA A 151 -6.13 -0.05 21.01
C ALA A 151 -5.27 -0.34 19.79
N ASP A 152 -4.69 0.69 19.18
CA ASP A 152 -3.76 0.56 18.05
C ASP A 152 -2.53 -0.26 18.45
N ALA A 153 -1.92 0.05 19.59
CA ALA A 153 -0.76 -0.66 20.11
C ALA A 153 -1.05 -2.15 20.35
N ARG A 154 -2.23 -2.49 20.88
CA ARG A 154 -2.64 -3.89 21.06
C ARG A 154 -2.79 -4.62 19.72
N MET A 155 -3.47 -4.01 18.75
CA MET A 155 -3.64 -4.59 17.41
C MET A 155 -2.29 -4.85 16.74
N ILE A 156 -1.40 -3.87 16.79
CA ILE A 156 -0.04 -3.97 16.25
C ILE A 156 0.75 -5.05 16.98
N GLY A 157 0.68 -5.10 18.32
CA GLY A 157 1.34 -6.14 19.12
C GLY A 157 0.93 -7.56 18.72
N CYS A 158 -0.36 -7.77 18.42
CA CYS A 158 -0.84 -9.05 17.90
C CYS A 158 -0.22 -9.40 16.54
N ALA A 159 -0.16 -8.43 15.61
CA ALA A 159 0.43 -8.62 14.29
C ALA A 159 1.96 -8.84 14.38
N GLU A 160 2.66 -8.08 15.22
CA GLU A 160 4.10 -8.26 15.47
C GLU A 160 4.40 -9.61 16.10
N GLY A 161 3.62 -10.05 17.08
CA GLY A 161 3.76 -11.37 17.68
C GLY A 161 3.64 -12.50 16.66
N LEU A 162 2.71 -12.36 15.69
CA LEU A 162 2.58 -13.31 14.59
C LEU A 162 3.82 -13.31 13.70
N LEU A 163 4.28 -12.13 13.24
CA LEU A 163 5.44 -12.00 12.38
C LEU A 163 6.72 -12.48 13.06
N CYS A 164 6.94 -12.12 14.32
CA CYS A 164 8.10 -12.54 15.11
C CYS A 164 8.13 -14.06 15.33
N SER A 165 6.97 -14.74 15.33
CA SER A 165 6.92 -16.21 15.49
C SER A 165 7.55 -16.97 14.32
N VAL A 166 7.76 -16.30 13.19
CA VAL A 166 8.38 -16.84 11.97
C VAL A 166 9.42 -15.88 11.40
N LEU A 167 9.99 -15.02 12.24
CA LEU A 167 10.93 -13.97 11.83
C LEU A 167 12.13 -14.57 11.09
N PRO A 168 12.35 -14.22 9.82
CA PRO A 168 13.49 -14.71 9.06
C PRO A 168 14.78 -14.00 9.49
N GLY A 169 15.92 -14.59 9.17
CA GLY A 169 17.20 -13.90 9.22
C GLY A 169 17.29 -12.76 8.21
N ARG A 170 18.28 -11.88 8.40
CA ARG A 170 18.55 -10.80 7.42
C ARG A 170 18.84 -11.38 6.04
N ASP A 171 18.23 -10.79 5.03
CA ASP A 171 18.42 -11.13 3.63
C ASP A 171 18.98 -9.91 2.88
N ARG A 172 20.29 -9.96 2.55
CA ARG A 172 20.97 -8.87 1.82
C ARG A 172 20.40 -8.64 0.43
N ILE A 173 19.82 -9.67 -0.19
CA ILE A 173 19.20 -9.54 -1.51
C ILE A 173 17.87 -8.83 -1.40
N ALA A 174 17.09 -9.09 -0.34
CA ALA A 174 15.88 -8.33 -0.02
C ALA A 174 16.22 -6.85 0.23
N GLU A 175 17.26 -6.57 1.01
CA GLU A 175 17.74 -5.20 1.25
C GLU A 175 18.17 -4.50 -0.05
N GLN A 176 18.86 -5.20 -0.94
CA GLN A 176 19.24 -4.70 -2.26
C GLN A 176 18.00 -4.40 -3.13
N ALA A 177 17.03 -5.29 -3.14
CA ALA A 177 15.78 -5.08 -3.88
C ALA A 177 15.02 -3.86 -3.34
N ALA A 178 14.93 -3.71 -2.01
CA ALA A 178 14.34 -2.55 -1.36
C ALA A 178 15.04 -1.24 -1.77
N ALA A 179 16.37 -1.21 -1.70
CA ALA A 179 17.16 -0.04 -2.07
C ALA A 179 16.98 0.36 -3.54
N LEU A 180 16.88 -0.62 -4.46
CA LEU A 180 16.62 -0.36 -5.87
C LEU A 180 15.21 0.18 -6.12
N VAL A 181 14.20 -0.33 -5.41
CA VAL A 181 12.83 0.20 -5.51
C VAL A 181 12.77 1.61 -4.94
N SER A 182 13.38 1.87 -3.77
CA SER A 182 13.45 3.21 -3.18
C SER A 182 14.12 4.19 -4.15
N ARG A 183 15.24 3.80 -4.74
CA ARG A 183 15.93 4.63 -5.74
C ARG A 183 15.06 4.98 -6.95
N ILE A 184 14.24 4.05 -7.44
CA ILE A 184 13.30 4.32 -8.53
C ILE A 184 12.21 5.32 -8.10
N THR A 185 11.75 5.24 -6.85
CA THR A 185 10.66 6.10 -6.35
C THR A 185 11.13 7.48 -5.92
N ASP A 186 12.39 7.60 -5.50
CA ASP A 186 12.94 8.82 -4.92
C ASP A 186 13.76 9.64 -5.92
N ASP A 187 14.19 9.02 -7.05
CA ASP A 187 15.00 9.66 -8.09
C ASP A 187 14.19 9.84 -9.39
N PRO A 188 13.60 11.04 -9.63
CA PRO A 188 12.87 11.34 -10.88
C PRO A 188 13.74 11.24 -12.14
N GLY A 189 15.07 11.28 -12.00
CA GLY A 189 16.01 11.13 -13.10
C GLY A 189 16.10 9.70 -13.63
N LEU A 190 15.75 8.70 -12.82
CA LEU A 190 15.75 7.29 -13.23
C LEU A 190 14.51 6.94 -14.05
N ARG A 191 14.60 7.14 -15.35
CA ARG A 191 13.48 7.00 -16.29
C ARG A 191 13.47 5.67 -17.05
N ARG A 192 14.64 5.01 -17.15
CA ARG A 192 14.86 3.81 -17.96
C ARG A 192 15.58 2.71 -17.20
N VAL A 193 15.31 1.47 -17.58
CA VAL A 193 15.96 0.29 -16.97
C VAL A 193 17.47 0.29 -17.22
N ASP A 194 17.91 0.84 -18.34
CA ASP A 194 19.34 0.94 -18.68
C ASP A 194 20.08 1.88 -17.72
N GLU A 195 19.44 2.97 -17.30
CA GLU A 195 19.96 3.90 -16.30
C GLU A 195 20.08 3.22 -14.93
N LEU A 196 19.05 2.45 -14.52
CA LEU A 196 19.11 1.67 -13.30
C LEU A 196 20.21 0.59 -13.37
N SER A 197 20.38 -0.03 -14.54
CA SER A 197 21.44 -1.01 -14.81
C SER A 197 22.82 -0.38 -14.61
N ALA A 198 23.08 0.74 -15.26
CA ALA A 198 24.34 1.49 -15.10
C ALA A 198 24.58 1.92 -13.65
N ALA A 199 23.54 2.44 -13.00
CA ALA A 199 23.62 2.97 -11.64
C ALA A 199 23.78 1.90 -10.55
N SER A 200 23.36 0.66 -10.82
CA SER A 200 23.46 -0.49 -9.88
C SER A 200 24.61 -1.43 -10.18
N GLY A 201 25.27 -1.31 -11.33
CA GLY A 201 26.26 -2.26 -11.80
C GLY A 201 25.67 -3.64 -12.18
N MET A 202 24.36 -3.75 -12.28
CA MET A 202 23.66 -5.00 -12.61
C MET A 202 23.22 -5.01 -14.07
N THR A 203 23.25 -6.18 -14.72
CA THR A 203 22.65 -6.31 -16.06
C THR A 203 21.14 -6.21 -15.99
N ALA A 204 20.49 -5.77 -17.08
CA ALA A 204 19.04 -5.71 -17.18
C ALA A 204 18.37 -7.08 -16.88
N ARG A 205 18.98 -8.19 -17.29
CA ARG A 205 18.51 -9.55 -17.00
C ARG A 205 18.59 -9.87 -15.49
N SER A 206 19.67 -9.48 -14.82
CA SER A 206 19.82 -9.68 -13.38
C SER A 206 18.80 -8.86 -12.60
N LEU A 207 18.56 -7.59 -13.01
CA LEU A 207 17.51 -6.74 -12.44
C LEU A 207 16.12 -7.36 -12.62
N GLN A 208 15.78 -7.83 -13.81
CA GLN A 208 14.50 -8.49 -14.07
C GLN A 208 14.29 -9.71 -13.18
N ARG A 209 15.31 -10.55 -13.02
CA ARG A 209 15.27 -11.75 -12.16
C ARG A 209 15.10 -11.35 -10.70
N LEU A 210 15.90 -10.40 -10.21
CA LEU A 210 15.81 -9.89 -8.83
C LEU A 210 14.41 -9.36 -8.53
N PHE A 211 13.88 -8.52 -9.42
CA PHE A 211 12.56 -7.93 -9.25
C PHE A 211 11.43 -8.97 -9.32
N ALA A 212 11.52 -9.95 -10.21
CA ALA A 212 10.53 -11.05 -10.26
C ALA A 212 10.56 -11.90 -8.98
N ASP A 213 11.75 -12.18 -8.44
CA ASP A 213 11.91 -13.01 -7.25
C ASP A 213 11.53 -12.26 -5.96
N TYR A 214 11.95 -11.00 -5.78
CA TYR A 214 11.82 -10.27 -4.53
C TYR A 214 10.69 -9.25 -4.51
N VAL A 215 10.38 -8.60 -5.65
CA VAL A 215 9.36 -7.53 -5.72
C VAL A 215 8.04 -8.02 -6.30
N GLY A 216 8.10 -8.98 -7.23
CA GLY A 216 6.93 -9.58 -7.88
C GLY A 216 6.56 -8.91 -9.20
N VAL A 217 7.12 -7.76 -9.54
CA VAL A 217 6.86 -7.00 -10.77
C VAL A 217 8.17 -6.54 -11.39
N SER A 218 8.18 -6.14 -12.67
CA SER A 218 9.40 -5.73 -13.35
C SER A 218 9.88 -4.33 -12.93
N PRO A 219 11.18 -4.00 -13.08
CA PRO A 219 11.70 -2.65 -12.85
C PRO A 219 10.93 -1.58 -13.66
N LYS A 220 10.63 -1.87 -14.93
CA LYS A 220 9.85 -0.99 -15.80
C LYS A 220 8.47 -0.69 -15.24
N TRP A 221 7.81 -1.70 -14.66
CA TRP A 221 6.50 -1.51 -14.02
C TRP A 221 6.62 -0.58 -12.79
N VAL A 222 7.64 -0.76 -11.96
CA VAL A 222 7.86 0.09 -10.77
C VAL A 222 8.11 1.54 -11.19
N MET A 223 8.97 1.77 -12.20
CA MET A 223 9.21 3.12 -12.74
C MET A 223 7.94 3.78 -13.27
N ARG A 224 7.15 3.02 -14.06
CA ARG A 224 5.88 3.51 -14.57
C ARG A 224 4.92 3.85 -13.43
N ARG A 225 4.85 2.99 -12.43
CA ARG A 225 3.96 3.15 -11.26
C ARG A 225 4.36 4.38 -10.42
N ALA A 226 5.65 4.60 -10.20
CA ALA A 226 6.16 5.77 -9.48
C ALA A 226 5.73 7.09 -10.16
N ARG A 227 5.84 7.18 -11.49
CA ARG A 227 5.38 8.35 -12.26
C ARG A 227 3.87 8.60 -12.13
N LEU A 228 3.06 7.53 -12.15
CA LEU A 228 1.61 7.64 -12.01
C LEU A 228 1.21 8.06 -10.58
N HIS A 229 1.95 7.62 -9.56
CA HIS A 229 1.76 8.10 -8.19
C HIS A 229 2.04 9.59 -8.09
N GLU A 230 3.17 10.06 -8.65
CA GLU A 230 3.51 11.48 -8.66
C GLU A 230 2.47 12.32 -9.42
N ALA A 231 2.03 11.85 -10.60
CA ALA A 231 1.00 12.53 -11.38
C ALA A 231 -0.33 12.63 -10.62
N ALA A 232 -0.74 11.56 -9.94
CA ALA A 232 -1.96 11.57 -9.14
C ALA A 232 -1.84 12.48 -7.89
N GLU A 233 -0.68 12.48 -7.23
CA GLU A 233 -0.42 13.32 -6.06
C GLU A 233 -0.43 14.81 -6.43
N ARG A 234 0.19 15.18 -7.57
CA ARG A 234 0.11 16.54 -8.11
C ARG A 234 -1.33 16.92 -8.46
N ALA A 235 -2.11 15.97 -8.99
CA ALA A 235 -3.52 16.21 -9.28
C ALA A 235 -4.41 16.35 -8.03
N ASP A 236 -4.03 15.70 -6.94
CA ASP A 236 -4.73 15.77 -5.64
C ASP A 236 -4.36 17.04 -4.83
N SER A 237 -3.28 17.77 -5.19
CA SER A 237 -2.89 19.01 -4.46
C SER A 237 -3.88 20.16 -4.64
N GLY A 238 -4.68 20.10 -5.71
CA GLY A 238 -5.64 21.17 -6.04
C GLY A 238 -5.03 22.39 -6.73
N ASP A 239 -3.70 22.41 -6.92
CA ASP A 239 -3.00 23.48 -7.62
C ASP A 239 -3.23 23.38 -9.14
N PRO A 240 -3.21 24.50 -9.87
CA PRO A 240 -3.21 24.48 -11.33
C PRO A 240 -2.02 23.69 -11.88
N ILE A 241 -2.28 22.76 -12.80
CA ILE A 241 -1.25 21.87 -13.36
C ILE A 241 -1.06 22.17 -14.84
N ASP A 242 0.19 22.47 -15.23
CA ASP A 242 0.62 22.34 -16.63
C ASP A 242 0.95 20.85 -16.91
N TRP A 243 0.04 20.18 -17.58
CA TRP A 243 0.18 18.76 -17.91
C TRP A 243 1.31 18.47 -18.90
N ALA A 244 1.70 19.44 -19.71
CA ALA A 244 2.82 19.30 -20.66
C ALA A 244 4.15 19.36 -19.89
N GLU A 245 4.29 20.32 -18.99
CA GLU A 245 5.44 20.45 -18.11
C GLU A 245 5.57 19.21 -17.20
N LEU A 246 4.49 18.81 -16.54
CA LEU A 246 4.48 17.60 -15.71
C LEU A 246 4.85 16.34 -16.51
N ALA A 247 4.40 16.20 -17.75
CA ALA A 247 4.79 15.08 -18.60
C ALA A 247 6.31 15.07 -18.85
N ALA A 248 6.91 16.24 -19.13
CA ALA A 248 8.35 16.37 -19.32
C ALA A 248 9.12 16.03 -18.03
N ASP A 249 8.68 16.55 -16.87
CA ASP A 249 9.28 16.29 -15.56
C ASP A 249 9.28 14.78 -15.24
N LEU A 250 8.17 14.11 -15.50
CA LEU A 250 8.01 12.67 -15.27
C LEU A 250 8.66 11.81 -16.37
N GLY A 251 9.30 12.42 -17.37
CA GLY A 251 10.02 11.71 -18.44
C GLY A 251 9.12 10.99 -19.45
N TYR A 252 7.90 11.50 -19.68
CA TYR A 252 7.09 11.13 -20.82
C TYR A 252 7.54 11.91 -22.06
N ALA A 253 7.33 11.34 -23.24
CA ALA A 253 7.69 12.00 -24.50
C ALA A 253 6.87 13.28 -24.73
N ASP A 254 5.61 13.27 -24.32
CA ASP A 254 4.65 14.35 -24.44
C ASP A 254 3.46 14.16 -23.49
N GLN A 255 2.60 15.18 -23.39
CA GLN A 255 1.36 15.14 -22.62
C GLN A 255 0.41 14.02 -23.06
N ALA A 256 0.36 13.72 -24.37
CA ALA A 256 -0.54 12.68 -24.89
C ALA A 256 -0.09 11.28 -24.41
N HIS A 257 1.21 11.06 -24.27
CA HIS A 257 1.77 9.83 -23.71
C HIS A 257 1.42 9.70 -22.22
N LEU A 258 1.61 10.74 -21.40
CA LEU A 258 1.17 10.77 -20.01
C LEU A 258 -0.34 10.48 -19.90
N THR A 259 -1.16 11.16 -20.71
CA THR A 259 -2.62 11.01 -20.71
C THR A 259 -3.05 9.58 -21.03
N ARG A 260 -2.43 8.95 -22.04
CA ARG A 260 -2.70 7.54 -22.39
C ARG A 260 -2.34 6.60 -21.26
N ASP A 261 -1.18 6.79 -20.65
CA ASP A 261 -0.67 5.95 -19.57
C ASP A 261 -1.52 6.05 -18.29
N PHE A 262 -1.86 7.28 -17.91
CA PHE A 262 -2.71 7.59 -16.78
C PHE A 262 -4.12 7.02 -16.98
N THR A 263 -4.74 7.27 -18.15
CA THR A 263 -6.09 6.78 -18.48
C THR A 263 -6.13 5.26 -18.53
N ALA A 264 -5.13 4.62 -19.13
CA ALA A 264 -5.05 3.15 -19.18
C ALA A 264 -4.95 2.53 -17.78
N THR A 265 -4.40 3.25 -16.81
CA THR A 265 -4.23 2.75 -15.44
C THR A 265 -5.39 3.13 -14.53
N LEU A 266 -5.82 4.40 -14.54
CA LEU A 266 -6.83 4.94 -13.61
C LEU A 266 -8.26 4.94 -14.19
N GLY A 267 -8.42 4.65 -15.49
CA GLY A 267 -9.73 4.63 -16.15
C GLY A 267 -10.29 6.00 -16.51
N ILE A 268 -9.66 7.09 -16.09
CA ILE A 268 -10.05 8.48 -16.38
C ILE A 268 -8.85 9.32 -16.77
N SER A 269 -9.06 10.38 -17.56
CA SER A 269 -7.96 11.27 -17.94
C SER A 269 -7.41 12.07 -16.77
N PRO A 270 -6.14 12.50 -16.81
CA PRO A 270 -5.52 13.33 -15.76
C PRO A 270 -6.34 14.60 -15.47
N THR A 271 -6.79 15.29 -16.50
CA THR A 271 -7.60 16.52 -16.37
C THR A 271 -8.94 16.27 -15.69
N ARG A 272 -9.60 15.14 -16.02
CA ARG A 272 -10.86 14.75 -15.35
C ARG A 272 -10.61 14.29 -13.92
N TYR A 273 -9.48 13.68 -13.63
CA TYR A 273 -9.09 13.27 -12.28
C TYR A 273 -8.88 14.49 -11.38
N ALA A 274 -8.16 15.52 -11.87
CA ALA A 274 -7.89 16.76 -11.14
C ALA A 274 -9.13 17.68 -10.99
N ALA A 275 -10.17 17.47 -11.79
CA ALA A 275 -11.39 18.23 -11.64
C ALA A 275 -12.07 17.95 -10.29
N PRO A 276 -12.60 18.99 -9.59
CA PRO A 276 -13.35 18.81 -8.36
C PRO A 276 -14.43 17.73 -8.54
N ALA A 277 -14.56 16.83 -7.56
CA ALA A 277 -15.64 15.85 -7.59
C ALA A 277 -16.98 16.61 -7.63
N ALA A 278 -17.81 16.33 -8.64
CA ALA A 278 -19.16 16.90 -8.66
C ALA A 278 -19.86 16.54 -7.35
N PRO A 279 -20.57 17.51 -6.71
CA PRO A 279 -21.32 17.21 -5.50
C PRO A 279 -22.30 16.08 -5.82
N LEU A 280 -22.33 15.06 -4.96
CA LEU A 280 -23.33 14.00 -5.04
C LEU A 280 -24.69 14.68 -4.92
N THR A 281 -25.38 14.88 -6.04
CA THR A 281 -26.78 15.25 -6.03
C THR A 281 -27.55 14.14 -5.33
N SER A 282 -28.19 14.51 -4.25
CA SER A 282 -29.07 13.68 -3.40
C SER A 282 -30.18 13.05 -4.20
#